data_fb28a4beacfe17c8881fe1e85e6c830f
#
_entry.id   fb28a4beacfe17c8881fe1e85e6c830f
#
_cell.length_a   1.000
_cell.length_b   1.000
_cell.length_c   1.000
_cell.angle_alpha   90.00
_cell.angle_beta   90.00
_cell.angle_gamma   90.00
#
_symmetry.space_group_name_H-M   'P 1'
#
loop_
_entity.id
_entity.type
_entity.pdbx_description
1 polymer ?
#
loop_
_entity_poly.entity_id
_entity_poly.type
_entity_poly.pdbx_seq_one_letter_code
_entity_poly.pdbx_strand_id
1 'polypeptide(L)'
;MNLMISFRPVAMFAVSFVALEVVAQPTADRPDLKVGDKWEFNQSVKMVPGEEKSEPWSRRVVEIRPDGQVHVAIGKGANLPLDAMLNRIDPRGPEYSVPTYKFPMKTGNEWSYSAKAGESGMAERRDTYKVVAYEPVTVPAGTFDCFRVEGQWETSMRNYTGRAREQYWYCPAIKFIAKSSFQFDQNFRDRPSTSETRLSELTKFTPAP
;
A
#
# COMPACT_ATOMS: atom_id res chain seq x y z
N MET A 1 -67.62 -12.76 -56.70
CA MET A 1 -67.47 -12.13 -55.42
C MET A 1 -66.22 -12.75 -54.77
N ASN A 2 -65.02 -12.11 -55.09
CA ASN A 2 -63.73 -12.61 -54.69
C ASN A 2 -63.31 -11.96 -53.39
N LEU A 3 -63.08 -12.74 -52.35
CA LEU A 3 -62.59 -12.33 -51.01
C LEU A 3 -61.10 -12.37 -51.04
N MET A 4 -60.45 -11.17 -51.04
CA MET A 4 -59.00 -11.06 -50.87
C MET A 4 -58.64 -11.07 -49.36
N ILE A 5 -57.98 -12.12 -48.92
CA ILE A 5 -57.40 -12.20 -47.59
C ILE A 5 -56.02 -11.57 -47.59
N SER A 6 -55.86 -10.45 -46.91
CA SER A 6 -54.61 -9.72 -46.76
C SER A 6 -53.83 -10.29 -45.57
N PHE A 7 -52.69 -10.95 -45.83
CA PHE A 7 -51.74 -11.38 -44.80
C PHE A 7 -50.82 -10.18 -44.43
N ARG A 8 -50.89 -9.74 -43.17
CA ARG A 8 -49.91 -8.79 -42.59
C ARG A 8 -48.75 -9.58 -42.00
N PRO A 9 -47.50 -9.26 -42.33
CA PRO A 9 -46.35 -9.89 -41.68
C PRO A 9 -46.19 -9.37 -40.25
N VAL A 10 -46.12 -10.27 -39.27
CA VAL A 10 -45.77 -9.99 -37.90
C VAL A 10 -44.24 -9.89 -37.83
N ALA A 11 -43.74 -8.69 -37.59
CA ALA A 11 -42.31 -8.49 -37.35
C ALA A 11 -41.93 -9.02 -35.97
N MET A 12 -41.15 -10.09 -35.93
CA MET A 12 -40.61 -10.68 -34.72
C MET A 12 -39.36 -9.90 -34.29
N PHE A 13 -39.50 -9.07 -33.25
CA PHE A 13 -38.36 -8.38 -32.64
C PHE A 13 -37.56 -9.40 -31.80
N ALA A 14 -36.35 -9.74 -32.23
CA ALA A 14 -35.38 -10.50 -31.44
C ALA A 14 -34.75 -9.58 -30.40
N VAL A 15 -35.10 -9.77 -29.13
CA VAL A 15 -34.43 -9.10 -28.00
C VAL A 15 -33.16 -9.88 -27.70
N SER A 16 -32.00 -9.30 -28.12
CA SER A 16 -30.67 -9.82 -27.75
C SER A 16 -30.40 -9.48 -26.29
N PHE A 17 -30.39 -10.47 -25.41
CA PHE A 17 -29.87 -10.34 -24.05
C PHE A 17 -28.35 -10.32 -24.11
N VAL A 18 -27.76 -9.16 -23.88
CA VAL A 18 -26.30 -9.05 -23.60
C VAL A 18 -26.12 -9.48 -22.14
N ALA A 19 -25.58 -10.68 -21.93
CA ALA A 19 -25.14 -11.11 -20.61
C ALA A 19 -23.97 -10.23 -20.19
N LEU A 20 -24.15 -9.38 -19.19
CA LEU A 20 -23.05 -8.68 -18.50
C LEU A 20 -22.33 -9.74 -17.66
N GLU A 21 -21.16 -10.15 -18.12
CA GLU A 21 -20.24 -10.92 -17.28
C GLU A 21 -19.78 -10.04 -16.12
N VAL A 22 -20.22 -10.36 -14.91
CA VAL A 22 -19.72 -9.75 -13.68
C VAL A 22 -18.32 -10.30 -13.44
N VAL A 23 -17.31 -9.60 -13.92
CA VAL A 23 -15.91 -9.90 -13.57
C VAL A 23 -15.76 -9.61 -12.08
N ALA A 24 -15.48 -10.65 -11.29
CA ALA A 24 -15.19 -10.50 -9.87
C ALA A 24 -14.00 -9.55 -9.67
N GLN A 25 -14.18 -8.54 -8.80
CA GLN A 25 -13.09 -7.62 -8.50
C GLN A 25 -11.94 -8.36 -7.82
N PRO A 26 -10.67 -8.12 -8.23
CA PRO A 26 -9.51 -8.70 -7.57
C PRO A 26 -9.52 -8.39 -6.06
N THR A 27 -9.15 -9.39 -5.27
CA THR A 27 -8.95 -9.27 -3.83
C THR A 27 -7.63 -9.90 -3.44
N ALA A 28 -6.99 -9.40 -2.40
CA ALA A 28 -5.82 -10.03 -1.80
C ALA A 28 -6.05 -10.26 -0.32
N ASP A 29 -5.98 -11.50 0.10
CA ASP A 29 -5.90 -11.85 1.51
C ASP A 29 -4.53 -11.52 2.08
N ARG A 30 -4.41 -11.59 3.41
CA ARG A 30 -3.13 -11.49 4.09
C ARG A 30 -2.14 -12.49 3.47
N PRO A 31 -0.89 -12.06 3.16
CA PRO A 31 0.08 -12.95 2.55
C PRO A 31 0.50 -14.07 3.50
N ASP A 32 0.66 -15.27 2.95
CA ASP A 32 1.28 -16.40 3.62
C ASP A 32 2.81 -16.25 3.54
N LEU A 33 3.38 -15.54 4.55
CA LEU A 33 4.82 -15.34 4.66
C LEU A 33 5.50 -16.58 5.22
N LYS A 34 6.76 -16.79 4.80
CA LYS A 34 7.62 -17.84 5.34
C LYS A 34 8.93 -17.24 5.83
N VAL A 35 9.51 -17.85 6.86
CA VAL A 35 10.87 -17.50 7.33
C VAL A 35 11.84 -17.73 6.17
N GLY A 36 12.57 -16.68 5.80
CA GLY A 36 13.46 -16.68 4.64
C GLY A 36 12.95 -15.85 3.45
N ASP A 37 11.64 -15.58 3.33
CA ASP A 37 11.13 -14.65 2.30
C ASP A 37 11.95 -13.34 2.34
N LYS A 38 12.55 -12.94 1.20
CA LYS A 38 13.46 -11.79 1.13
C LYS A 38 13.14 -10.89 -0.04
N TRP A 39 13.12 -9.59 0.21
CA TRP A 39 12.96 -8.52 -0.78
C TRP A 39 14.18 -7.60 -0.74
N GLU A 40 14.69 -7.26 -1.93
CA GLU A 40 15.80 -6.33 -2.14
C GLU A 40 15.31 -5.15 -2.97
N PHE A 41 15.67 -3.95 -2.57
CA PHE A 41 15.19 -2.71 -3.16
C PHE A 41 16.35 -1.77 -3.47
N ASN A 42 16.12 -0.86 -4.40
CA ASN A 42 16.85 0.38 -4.51
C ASN A 42 15.97 1.53 -4.05
N GLN A 43 16.48 2.40 -3.19
CA GLN A 43 15.77 3.54 -2.65
C GLN A 43 16.52 4.83 -2.97
N SER A 44 15.81 5.81 -3.56
CA SER A 44 16.26 7.18 -3.69
C SER A 44 15.60 8.03 -2.59
N VAL A 45 16.41 8.85 -1.91
CA VAL A 45 15.96 9.78 -0.87
C VAL A 45 16.50 11.16 -1.22
N LYS A 46 15.59 12.13 -1.34
CA LYS A 46 15.93 13.54 -1.56
C LYS A 46 15.40 14.37 -0.39
N MET A 47 16.31 15.05 0.27
CA MET A 47 15.99 16.06 1.30
C MET A 47 16.08 17.46 0.71
N VAL A 48 15.21 18.36 1.14
CA VAL A 48 15.29 19.79 0.78
C VAL A 48 15.29 20.63 2.06
N PRO A 49 16.34 21.42 2.31
CA PRO A 49 17.59 21.50 1.49
C PRO A 49 18.45 20.24 1.63
N GLY A 50 19.15 19.86 0.56
CA GLY A 50 20.09 18.74 0.54
C GLY A 50 20.17 18.04 -0.81
N GLU A 51 20.98 16.99 -0.86
CA GLU A 51 21.23 16.20 -2.05
C GLU A 51 20.35 14.94 -2.08
N GLU A 52 20.15 14.43 -3.29
CA GLU A 52 19.54 13.12 -3.50
C GLU A 52 20.60 12.03 -3.30
N LYS A 53 20.22 11.00 -2.56
CA LYS A 53 21.03 9.80 -2.32
C LYS A 53 20.27 8.57 -2.74
N SER A 54 20.97 7.61 -3.33
CA SER A 54 20.41 6.32 -3.69
C SER A 54 21.18 5.22 -2.98
N GLU A 55 20.45 4.30 -2.34
CA GLU A 55 21.04 3.21 -1.59
C GLU A 55 20.20 1.93 -1.70
N PRO A 56 20.87 0.77 -1.73
CA PRO A 56 20.17 -0.51 -1.64
C PRO A 56 19.73 -0.78 -0.19
N TRP A 57 18.56 -1.37 -0.03
CA TRP A 57 18.13 -1.91 1.24
C TRP A 57 17.40 -3.24 1.04
N SER A 58 17.26 -3.99 2.10
CA SER A 58 16.59 -5.30 2.04
C SER A 58 15.71 -5.54 3.25
N ARG A 59 14.73 -6.41 3.06
CA ARG A 59 13.84 -6.92 4.09
C ARG A 59 13.81 -8.43 4.01
N ARG A 60 13.88 -9.13 5.16
CA ARG A 60 13.79 -10.58 5.22
C ARG A 60 12.98 -11.02 6.43
N VAL A 61 12.07 -11.97 6.24
CA VAL A 61 11.37 -12.63 7.35
C VAL A 61 12.37 -13.50 8.10
N VAL A 62 12.52 -13.24 9.39
CA VAL A 62 13.47 -13.98 10.27
C VAL A 62 12.77 -14.83 11.31
N GLU A 63 11.53 -14.50 11.68
CA GLU A 63 10.75 -15.25 12.66
C GLU A 63 9.25 -15.06 12.38
N ILE A 64 8.46 -16.10 12.56
CA ILE A 64 6.99 -16.03 12.60
C ILE A 64 6.56 -16.72 13.89
N ARG A 65 5.87 -15.99 14.75
CA ARG A 65 5.43 -16.46 16.06
C ARG A 65 4.06 -17.14 16.01
N PRO A 66 3.75 -18.01 16.98
CA PRO A 66 2.45 -18.68 17.05
C PRO A 66 1.25 -17.73 17.15
N ASP A 67 1.44 -16.53 17.73
CA ASP A 67 0.42 -15.47 17.80
C ASP A 67 0.21 -14.72 16.49
N GLY A 68 0.95 -15.07 15.44
CA GLY A 68 0.89 -14.45 14.12
C GLY A 68 1.78 -13.22 13.94
N GLN A 69 2.56 -12.81 14.95
CA GLN A 69 3.57 -11.78 14.78
C GLN A 69 4.66 -12.23 13.81
N VAL A 70 5.10 -11.31 12.95
CA VAL A 70 6.17 -11.54 11.98
C VAL A 70 7.33 -10.61 12.29
N HIS A 71 8.51 -11.14 12.47
CA HIS A 71 9.73 -10.36 12.66
C HIS A 71 10.49 -10.29 11.35
N VAL A 72 10.85 -9.08 10.94
CA VAL A 72 11.61 -8.83 9.71
C VAL A 72 12.91 -8.10 10.02
N ALA A 73 14.02 -8.59 9.46
CA ALA A 73 15.28 -7.87 9.45
C ALA A 73 15.28 -6.84 8.32
N ILE A 74 15.68 -5.60 8.60
CA ILE A 74 15.85 -4.53 7.62
C ILE A 74 17.35 -4.28 7.44
N GLY A 75 17.87 -4.55 6.25
CA GLY A 75 19.30 -4.43 5.95
C GLY A 75 20.15 -5.25 6.91
N LYS A 76 21.09 -4.58 7.58
CA LYS A 76 21.93 -5.12 8.67
C LYS A 76 21.44 -4.70 10.07
N GLY A 77 20.30 -4.02 10.12
CA GLY A 77 19.75 -3.44 11.35
C GLY A 77 18.99 -4.40 12.24
N ALA A 78 18.30 -3.84 13.22
CA ALA A 78 17.47 -4.59 14.17
C ALA A 78 16.24 -5.21 13.49
N ASN A 79 15.71 -6.26 14.12
CA ASN A 79 14.47 -6.86 13.71
C ASN A 79 13.29 -5.94 14.03
N LEU A 80 12.40 -5.79 13.06
CA LEU A 80 11.18 -5.01 13.16
C LEU A 80 10.00 -5.96 13.39
N PRO A 81 9.29 -5.87 14.52
CA PRO A 81 8.08 -6.67 14.74
C PRO A 81 6.90 -6.08 13.98
N LEU A 82 6.14 -6.95 13.35
CA LEU A 82 4.89 -6.66 12.67
C LEU A 82 3.76 -7.47 13.30
N ASP A 83 2.56 -6.92 13.28
CA ASP A 83 1.36 -7.67 13.65
C ASP A 83 0.96 -8.69 12.57
N ALA A 84 -0.09 -9.45 12.84
CA ALA A 84 -0.62 -10.42 11.90
C ALA A 84 -1.12 -9.81 10.58
N MET A 85 -1.35 -8.50 10.50
CA MET A 85 -1.73 -7.76 9.29
C MET A 85 -0.54 -7.06 8.64
N LEU A 86 0.70 -7.36 9.07
CA LEU A 86 1.96 -6.79 8.60
C LEU A 86 2.18 -5.31 8.95
N ASN A 87 1.42 -4.78 9.87
CA ASN A 87 1.62 -3.43 10.37
C ASN A 87 2.72 -3.41 11.42
N ARG A 88 3.52 -2.36 11.42
CA ARG A 88 4.57 -2.19 12.41
C ARG A 88 3.99 -2.11 13.82
N ILE A 89 4.53 -2.92 14.73
CA ILE A 89 4.26 -2.81 16.16
C ILE A 89 5.23 -1.77 16.73
N ASP A 90 4.69 -0.70 17.31
CA ASP A 90 5.51 0.29 18.01
C ASP A 90 5.79 -0.19 19.44
N PRO A 91 7.06 -0.23 19.89
CA PRO A 91 7.40 -0.72 21.22
C PRO A 91 6.85 0.16 22.38
N ARG A 92 6.42 1.37 22.08
CA ARG A 92 5.82 2.29 23.08
C ARG A 92 4.37 1.95 23.39
N GLY A 93 3.70 1.18 22.54
CA GLY A 93 2.32 0.74 22.73
C GLY A 93 1.46 0.83 21.47
N PRO A 94 0.26 0.22 21.50
CA PRO A 94 -0.63 0.17 20.36
C PRO A 94 -1.12 1.56 19.91
N GLU A 95 -1.18 2.54 20.81
CA GLU A 95 -1.58 3.92 20.50
C GLU A 95 -0.55 4.67 19.63
N TYR A 96 0.66 4.12 19.44
CA TYR A 96 1.68 4.64 18.51
C TYR A 96 1.74 3.85 17.21
N SER A 97 1.04 2.71 17.14
CA SER A 97 1.06 1.83 15.97
C SER A 97 0.16 2.37 14.87
N VAL A 98 0.63 2.21 13.63
CA VAL A 98 0.01 2.76 12.42
C VAL A 98 -0.43 1.59 11.54
N PRO A 99 -1.74 1.25 11.44
CA PRO A 99 -2.23 0.21 10.53
C PRO A 99 -2.18 0.68 9.06
N THR A 100 -0.99 0.56 8.47
CA THR A 100 -0.73 0.88 7.05
C THR A 100 -1.40 -0.12 6.11
N TYR A 101 -1.54 -1.37 6.52
CA TYR A 101 -2.17 -2.43 5.73
C TYR A 101 -3.50 -2.85 6.33
N LYS A 102 -4.47 -3.11 5.45
CA LYS A 102 -5.77 -3.69 5.80
C LYS A 102 -6.12 -4.79 4.81
N PHE A 103 -6.28 -6.01 5.31
CA PHE A 103 -6.68 -7.18 4.53
C PHE A 103 -8.11 -7.65 4.91
N PRO A 104 -8.86 -8.27 3.98
CA PRO A 104 -8.51 -8.45 2.58
C PRO A 104 -8.45 -7.10 1.84
N MET A 105 -7.47 -6.98 0.92
CA MET A 105 -7.27 -5.77 0.13
C MET A 105 -8.16 -5.82 -1.11
N LYS A 106 -8.90 -4.75 -1.38
CA LYS A 106 -9.83 -4.64 -2.51
C LYS A 106 -9.89 -3.16 -2.94
N THR A 107 -9.98 -2.92 -4.23
CA THR A 107 -10.19 -1.55 -4.76
C THR A 107 -11.44 -0.92 -4.15
N GLY A 108 -11.33 0.31 -3.67
CA GLY A 108 -12.36 1.05 -2.96
C GLY A 108 -12.31 0.91 -1.44
N ASN A 109 -11.51 0.00 -0.86
CA ASN A 109 -11.33 -0.04 0.58
C ASN A 109 -10.69 1.26 1.08
N GLU A 110 -11.25 1.81 2.15
CA GLU A 110 -10.72 2.98 2.84
C GLU A 110 -10.62 2.70 4.35
N TRP A 111 -9.66 3.33 5.00
CA TRP A 111 -9.56 3.33 6.46
C TRP A 111 -8.84 4.58 6.95
N SER A 112 -9.16 4.98 8.15
CA SER A 112 -8.52 6.08 8.85
C SER A 112 -8.35 5.73 10.33
N TYR A 113 -7.37 6.35 10.96
CA TYR A 113 -7.17 6.23 12.40
C TYR A 113 -6.30 7.38 12.91
N SER A 114 -6.23 7.48 14.24
CA SER A 114 -5.34 8.41 14.94
C SER A 114 -4.33 7.63 15.77
N ALA A 115 -3.08 8.09 15.77
CA ALA A 115 -2.01 7.54 16.60
C ALA A 115 -1.27 8.68 17.32
N LYS A 116 -0.64 8.35 18.44
CA LYS A 116 0.30 9.26 19.08
C LYS A 116 1.56 9.40 18.24
N ALA A 117 2.11 10.59 18.17
CA ALA A 117 3.32 10.89 17.40
C ALA A 117 4.35 11.67 18.20
N GLY A 118 5.58 11.75 17.67
CA GLY A 118 6.72 12.38 18.34
C GLY A 118 7.28 11.51 19.47
N GLU A 119 8.47 11.87 19.97
CA GLU A 119 9.15 11.12 21.03
C GLU A 119 8.38 11.15 22.35
N SER A 120 7.76 12.28 22.67
CA SER A 120 6.98 12.47 23.90
C SER A 120 5.54 11.94 23.81
N GLY A 121 5.06 11.55 22.62
CA GLY A 121 3.65 11.19 22.39
C GLY A 121 2.65 12.34 22.55
N MET A 122 3.14 13.59 22.61
CA MET A 122 2.28 14.78 22.75
C MET A 122 1.65 15.24 21.44
N ALA A 123 2.15 14.78 20.31
CA ALA A 123 1.52 15.02 19.02
C ALA A 123 0.51 13.93 18.71
N GLU A 124 -0.54 14.29 17.99
CA GLU A 124 -1.46 13.36 17.36
C GLU A 124 -1.15 13.30 15.86
N ARG A 125 -1.13 12.09 15.31
CA ARG A 125 -1.04 11.82 13.88
C ARG A 125 -2.38 11.27 13.43
N ARG A 126 -2.91 11.81 12.33
CA ARG A 126 -4.13 11.33 11.68
C ARG A 126 -3.78 10.84 10.31
N ASP A 127 -4.18 9.63 10.04
CA ASP A 127 -3.87 8.90 8.81
C ASP A 127 -5.14 8.50 8.09
N THR A 128 -5.11 8.57 6.76
CA THR A 128 -6.15 8.03 5.88
C THR A 128 -5.49 7.26 4.75
N TYR A 129 -6.07 6.12 4.39
CA TYR A 129 -5.61 5.26 3.30
C TYR A 129 -6.78 4.85 2.43
N LYS A 130 -6.49 4.66 1.14
CA LYS A 130 -7.44 4.17 0.14
C LYS A 130 -6.77 3.26 -0.86
N VAL A 131 -7.37 2.10 -1.15
CA VAL A 131 -7.00 1.25 -2.28
C VAL A 131 -7.69 1.82 -3.52
N VAL A 132 -6.90 2.42 -4.42
CA VAL A 132 -7.45 3.20 -5.54
C VAL A 132 -7.49 2.43 -6.85
N ALA A 133 -6.62 1.43 -7.03
CA ALA A 133 -6.54 0.64 -8.27
C ALA A 133 -5.99 -0.77 -8.02
N TYR A 134 -6.25 -1.67 -8.97
CA TYR A 134 -5.50 -2.90 -9.19
C TYR A 134 -4.94 -2.83 -10.61
N GLU A 135 -3.63 -2.77 -10.74
CA GLU A 135 -2.95 -2.43 -12.00
C GLU A 135 -1.58 -3.12 -12.11
N PRO A 136 -1.10 -3.37 -13.34
CA PRO A 136 0.26 -3.87 -13.54
C PRO A 136 1.29 -2.79 -13.21
N VAL A 137 2.35 -3.17 -12.51
CA VAL A 137 3.48 -2.31 -12.12
C VAL A 137 4.78 -2.95 -12.55
N THR A 138 5.59 -2.21 -13.29
CA THR A 138 6.93 -2.64 -13.72
C THR A 138 7.99 -1.99 -12.85
N VAL A 139 8.86 -2.83 -12.29
CA VAL A 139 10.04 -2.48 -11.49
C VAL A 139 11.22 -3.31 -11.97
N PRO A 140 12.47 -3.05 -11.55
CA PRO A 140 13.64 -3.85 -11.97
C PRO A 140 13.50 -5.37 -11.75
N ALA A 141 12.73 -5.79 -10.75
CA ALA A 141 12.46 -7.21 -10.47
C ALA A 141 11.46 -7.87 -11.45
N GLY A 142 10.74 -7.09 -12.27
CA GLY A 142 9.74 -7.59 -13.21
C GLY A 142 8.43 -6.79 -13.19
N THR A 143 7.41 -7.33 -13.83
CA THR A 143 6.05 -6.75 -13.87
C THR A 143 5.12 -7.60 -13.01
N PHE A 144 4.33 -6.94 -12.14
CA PHE A 144 3.43 -7.58 -11.19
C PHE A 144 2.09 -6.86 -11.18
N ASP A 145 1.00 -7.61 -11.02
CA ASP A 145 -0.32 -7.02 -10.76
C ASP A 145 -0.43 -6.66 -9.28
N CYS A 146 -0.72 -5.40 -8.99
CA CYS A 146 -0.61 -4.83 -7.66
C CYS A 146 -1.81 -3.95 -7.30
N PHE A 147 -2.15 -3.92 -6.03
CA PHE A 147 -3.05 -2.92 -5.47
C PHE A 147 -2.27 -1.64 -5.20
N ARG A 148 -2.70 -0.54 -5.81
CA ARG A 148 -2.18 0.79 -5.48
C ARG A 148 -2.96 1.37 -4.32
N VAL A 149 -2.25 1.66 -3.25
CA VAL A 149 -2.79 2.30 -2.05
C VAL A 149 -2.22 3.71 -1.96
N GLU A 150 -3.10 4.67 -1.75
CA GLU A 150 -2.75 6.06 -1.47
C GLU A 150 -2.99 6.33 0.00
N GLY A 151 -1.99 6.89 0.65
CA GLY A 151 -2.01 7.28 2.06
C GLY A 151 -1.66 8.75 2.22
N GLN A 152 -2.27 9.37 3.22
CA GLN A 152 -1.87 10.69 3.68
C GLN A 152 -1.99 10.76 5.19
N TRP A 153 -1.09 11.52 5.80
CA TRP A 153 -1.20 11.81 7.21
C TRP A 153 -0.72 13.22 7.55
N GLU A 154 -1.22 13.71 8.65
CA GLU A 154 -0.78 14.98 9.21
C GLU A 154 -0.58 14.89 10.71
N THR A 155 0.33 15.70 11.20
CA THR A 155 0.57 15.89 12.63
C THR A 155 0.80 17.36 12.92
N SER A 156 0.42 17.79 14.10
CA SER A 156 0.58 19.18 14.53
C SER A 156 1.00 19.26 15.98
N MET A 157 1.93 20.16 16.25
CA MET A 157 2.37 20.58 17.56
C MET A 157 2.48 22.12 17.59
N ARG A 158 2.72 22.70 18.77
CA ARG A 158 2.75 24.17 18.95
C ARG A 158 3.62 24.91 17.91
N ASN A 159 4.81 24.38 17.58
CA ASN A 159 5.79 25.03 16.69
C ASN A 159 6.08 24.21 15.42
N TYR A 160 5.26 23.21 15.12
CA TYR A 160 5.54 22.24 14.06
C TYR A 160 4.26 21.71 13.45
N THR A 161 4.24 21.62 12.14
CA THR A 161 3.26 20.84 11.36
C THR A 161 3.98 19.93 10.39
N GLY A 162 3.56 18.68 10.31
CA GLY A 162 4.06 17.70 9.37
C GLY A 162 2.93 17.17 8.52
N ARG A 163 3.14 17.05 7.21
CA ARG A 163 2.21 16.43 6.27
C ARG A 163 2.95 15.46 5.38
N ALA A 164 2.40 14.27 5.23
CA ALA A 164 2.93 13.31 4.29
C ALA A 164 1.88 12.81 3.32
N ARG A 165 2.36 12.41 2.14
CA ARG A 165 1.63 11.66 1.15
C ARG A 165 2.47 10.46 0.80
N GLU A 166 1.83 9.30 0.69
CA GLU A 166 2.49 8.07 0.27
C GLU A 166 1.63 7.31 -0.72
N GLN A 167 2.29 6.59 -1.61
CA GLN A 167 1.68 5.61 -2.48
C GLN A 167 2.52 4.35 -2.39
N TYR A 168 1.87 3.20 -2.32
CA TYR A 168 2.56 1.94 -2.44
C TYR A 168 1.75 0.94 -3.27
N TRP A 169 2.46 0.08 -3.94
CA TRP A 169 1.91 -0.98 -4.79
C TRP A 169 2.15 -2.32 -4.12
N TYR A 170 1.12 -2.81 -3.43
CA TYR A 170 1.12 -4.12 -2.82
C TYR A 170 0.82 -5.18 -3.87
N CYS A 171 1.71 -6.14 -4.08
CA CYS A 171 1.61 -7.17 -5.11
C CYS A 171 1.52 -8.55 -4.46
N PRO A 172 0.36 -9.23 -4.57
CA PRO A 172 0.15 -10.54 -3.93
C PRO A 172 1.17 -11.59 -4.35
N ALA A 173 1.61 -11.59 -5.62
CA ALA A 173 2.58 -12.54 -6.17
C ALA A 173 3.95 -12.51 -5.47
N ILE A 174 4.34 -11.35 -4.93
CA ILE A 174 5.58 -11.19 -4.17
C ILE A 174 5.33 -11.00 -2.68
N LYS A 175 4.07 -11.09 -2.23
CA LYS A 175 3.65 -11.01 -0.82
C LYS A 175 4.00 -9.68 -0.13
N PHE A 176 4.34 -8.64 -0.87
CA PHE A 176 4.80 -7.36 -0.35
C PHE A 176 4.67 -6.24 -1.39
N ILE A 177 5.23 -5.07 -1.07
CA ILE A 177 5.28 -3.88 -1.93
C ILE A 177 6.36 -4.08 -3.00
N ALA A 178 6.01 -3.84 -4.29
CA ALA A 178 6.98 -3.75 -5.37
C ALA A 178 7.55 -2.33 -5.51
N LYS A 179 6.73 -1.32 -5.28
CA LYS A 179 7.10 0.09 -5.43
C LYS A 179 6.44 0.94 -4.36
N SER A 180 7.13 1.96 -3.87
CA SER A 180 6.54 3.00 -3.03
C SER A 180 7.12 4.36 -3.32
N SER A 181 6.29 5.40 -3.17
CA SER A 181 6.69 6.80 -3.15
C SER A 181 6.20 7.45 -1.87
N PHE A 182 6.99 8.33 -1.32
CA PHE A 182 6.69 9.04 -0.08
C PHE A 182 7.19 10.47 -0.19
N GLN A 183 6.36 11.42 0.22
CA GLN A 183 6.70 12.82 0.37
C GLN A 183 6.31 13.27 1.77
N PHE A 184 7.21 13.97 2.44
CA PHE A 184 6.99 14.50 3.78
C PHE A 184 7.43 15.95 3.86
N ASP A 185 6.50 16.85 4.15
CA ASP A 185 6.72 18.27 4.31
C ASP A 185 6.64 18.64 5.79
N GLN A 186 7.69 19.29 6.30
CA GLN A 186 7.81 19.73 7.69
C GLN A 186 7.91 21.24 7.74
N ASN A 187 6.96 21.86 8.42
CA ASN A 187 6.94 23.31 8.60
C ASN A 187 7.16 23.63 10.06
N PHE A 188 8.14 24.48 10.31
CA PHE A 188 8.51 24.96 11.64
C PHE A 188 8.22 26.45 11.73
N ARG A 189 7.85 26.92 12.90
CA ARG A 189 7.56 28.34 13.12
C ARG A 189 8.84 29.17 13.26
N ASP A 190 9.87 28.58 13.81
CA ASP A 190 11.12 29.23 14.27
C ASP A 190 12.38 28.83 13.50
N ARG A 191 12.25 28.02 12.46
CA ARG A 191 13.36 27.59 11.60
C ARG A 191 12.87 27.25 10.19
N PRO A 192 13.77 27.13 9.18
CA PRO A 192 13.41 26.78 7.83
C PRO A 192 12.63 25.45 7.75
N SER A 193 11.64 25.42 6.87
CA SER A 193 10.90 24.20 6.53
C SER A 193 11.80 23.23 5.76
N THR A 194 11.49 21.95 5.89
CA THR A 194 12.19 20.88 5.18
C THR A 194 11.19 19.99 4.45
N SER A 195 11.63 19.38 3.38
CA SER A 195 10.83 18.33 2.72
C SER A 195 11.72 17.12 2.41
N GLU A 196 11.09 15.94 2.43
CA GLU A 196 11.71 14.67 2.09
C GLU A 196 10.88 13.96 1.03
N THR A 197 11.54 13.46 0.00
CA THR A 197 10.92 12.57 -0.99
C THR A 197 11.68 11.27 -1.03
N ARG A 198 10.99 10.13 -0.99
CA ARG A 198 11.55 8.79 -1.18
C ARG A 198 10.86 8.09 -2.33
N LEU A 199 11.64 7.39 -3.12
CA LEU A 199 11.16 6.41 -4.09
C LEU A 199 11.86 5.08 -3.80
N SER A 200 11.11 4.00 -3.69
CA SER A 200 11.67 2.66 -3.48
C SER A 200 11.10 1.70 -4.52
N GLU A 201 11.98 0.94 -5.18
CA GLU A 201 11.60 -0.02 -6.21
C GLU A 201 12.27 -1.37 -5.95
N LEU A 202 11.48 -2.45 -6.08
CA LEU A 202 11.96 -3.82 -5.90
C LEU A 202 12.94 -4.19 -7.02
N THR A 203 14.11 -4.66 -6.62
CA THR A 203 15.15 -5.18 -7.53
C THR A 203 15.19 -6.70 -7.54
N LYS A 204 14.73 -7.35 -6.47
CA LYS A 204 14.66 -8.81 -6.38
C LYS A 204 13.71 -9.28 -5.28
N PHE A 205 12.92 -10.32 -5.58
CA PHE A 205 12.22 -11.13 -4.59
C PHE A 205 12.80 -12.54 -4.58
N THR A 206 13.12 -13.06 -3.41
CA THR A 206 13.57 -14.43 -3.20
C THR A 206 12.61 -15.08 -2.22
N PRO A 207 11.70 -15.96 -2.71
CA PRO A 207 10.81 -16.70 -1.82
C PRO A 207 11.63 -17.68 -0.97
N ALA A 208 11.13 -17.96 0.22
CA ALA A 208 11.65 -19.04 1.05
C ALA A 208 11.46 -20.39 0.34
N PRO A 209 12.34 -21.36 0.57
CA PRO A 209 12.24 -22.70 0.00
C PRO A 209 11.01 -23.47 0.49
#